data_19b214734522e35e24883e67d0b209f9
#
_entry.id   19b214734522e35e24883e67d0b209f9
#
_cell.length_a   1.000
_cell.length_b   1.000
_cell.length_c   1.000
_cell.angle_alpha   90.00
_cell.angle_beta   90.00
_cell.angle_gamma   90.00
#
_symmetry.space_group_name_H-M   'P 1'
#
loop_
_entity.id
_entity.type
_entity.pdbx_description
1 polymer ?
#
loop_
_entity_poly.entity_id
_entity_poly.type
_entity_poly.pdbx_seq_one_letter_code
_entity_poly.pdbx_strand_id
1 'polypeptide(L)'
;MGRIVYFLHVVGMLFLFSSCIKEDMEKCPIYIVKVYVKDKNYSNIDNVLQLKKREENLPYSEYIGTIYYQLNDIKTGRVVAEKFEEMMINNEQFYTISFDNISQGDYNLTVWGNISSKTATGTLHNSGNELTDLYVVSKNLSFTSGYSSDQLMLERAKGDLLLVCSNFPPGITRVEEKISSLYDSVDPYLKYAGNTTVIKTGSVKSLIEASLAPSVTNGNSKLNLRFSSDTVSKPSDDLIIPEIPLIMNRNQITVVEVNYNKITGGLEIW
;
A
#
# COMPACT_ATOMS: atom_id res chain seq x y z
N MET A 1 -6.36 -43.39 72.43
CA MET A 1 -7.41 -43.19 71.39
C MET A 1 -7.36 -41.77 70.79
N GLY A 2 -6.98 -40.70 71.47
CA GLY A 2 -7.02 -39.37 70.90
C GLY A 2 -6.01 -39.07 69.73
N ARG A 3 -4.85 -39.71 69.65
CA ARG A 3 -3.81 -39.41 68.62
C ARG A 3 -4.16 -39.98 67.25
N ILE A 4 -4.90 -41.05 67.16
CA ILE A 4 -5.33 -41.70 65.88
C ILE A 4 -6.46 -40.87 65.23
N VAL A 5 -7.33 -40.26 66.00
CA VAL A 5 -8.45 -39.46 65.53
C VAL A 5 -7.91 -38.14 64.92
N TYR A 6 -6.89 -37.53 65.50
CA TYR A 6 -6.24 -36.32 64.95
C TYR A 6 -5.55 -36.60 63.61
N PHE A 7 -4.90 -37.74 63.43
CA PHE A 7 -4.24 -38.13 62.22
C PHE A 7 -5.21 -38.34 61.07
N LEU A 8 -6.35 -38.94 61.32
CA LEU A 8 -7.42 -39.12 60.35
C LEU A 8 -8.07 -37.82 59.93
N HIS A 9 -8.22 -36.84 60.82
CA HIS A 9 -8.73 -35.51 60.47
C HIS A 9 -7.77 -34.69 59.61
N VAL A 10 -6.46 -34.77 59.88
CA VAL A 10 -5.44 -34.06 59.09
C VAL A 10 -5.27 -34.66 57.70
N VAL A 11 -5.33 -35.98 57.55
CA VAL A 11 -5.28 -36.66 56.26
C VAL A 11 -6.55 -36.41 55.46
N GLY A 12 -7.75 -36.37 56.11
CA GLY A 12 -9.01 -36.01 55.45
C GLY A 12 -9.03 -34.56 54.91
N MET A 13 -8.40 -33.64 55.65
CA MET A 13 -8.33 -32.21 55.23
C MET A 13 -7.35 -31.98 54.05
N LEU A 14 -6.32 -32.82 53.94
CA LEU A 14 -5.37 -32.78 52.82
C LEU A 14 -5.98 -33.28 51.49
N PHE A 15 -6.98 -34.17 51.54
CA PHE A 15 -7.68 -34.63 50.35
C PHE A 15 -8.76 -33.67 49.84
N LEU A 16 -9.17 -32.67 50.63
CA LEU A 16 -10.13 -31.64 50.19
C LEU A 16 -9.50 -30.53 49.39
N PHE A 17 -8.17 -30.36 49.44
CA PHE A 17 -7.45 -29.38 48.61
C PHE A 17 -6.92 -29.94 47.30
N SER A 18 -7.08 -31.23 47.03
CA SER A 18 -6.79 -31.83 45.74
C SER A 18 -8.01 -31.89 44.81
N SER A 19 -9.07 -31.09 45.09
CA SER A 19 -10.04 -30.75 44.07
C SER A 19 -9.28 -29.94 43.00
N CYS A 20 -8.76 -30.68 42.04
CA CYS A 20 -8.21 -30.11 40.82
C CYS A 20 -9.16 -29.05 40.31
N ILE A 21 -8.76 -27.82 40.40
CA ILE A 21 -9.15 -26.80 39.41
C ILE A 21 -8.56 -27.32 38.10
N LYS A 22 -9.22 -28.28 37.45
CA LYS A 22 -9.19 -28.38 36.02
C LYS A 22 -10.01 -27.17 35.56
N GLU A 23 -9.41 -26.00 35.62
CA GLU A 23 -9.72 -24.99 34.62
C GLU A 23 -9.33 -25.68 33.33
N ASP A 24 -10.31 -26.19 32.58
CA ASP A 24 -10.20 -26.28 31.14
C ASP A 24 -9.89 -24.86 30.72
N MET A 25 -8.58 -24.53 30.64
CA MET A 25 -8.15 -23.34 29.95
C MET A 25 -8.59 -23.58 28.51
N GLU A 26 -9.81 -23.13 28.20
CA GLU A 26 -10.22 -23.00 26.79
C GLU A 26 -9.06 -22.33 26.10
N LYS A 27 -8.44 -23.06 25.19
CA LYS A 27 -7.35 -22.47 24.39
C LYS A 27 -7.88 -21.17 23.83
N CYS A 28 -7.23 -20.05 24.20
CA CYS A 28 -7.63 -18.75 23.70
C CYS A 28 -7.85 -18.88 22.19
N PRO A 29 -8.99 -18.45 21.67
CA PRO A 29 -9.27 -18.56 20.24
C PRO A 29 -8.17 -17.86 19.46
N ILE A 30 -7.68 -18.51 18.43
CA ILE A 30 -6.68 -17.94 17.51
C ILE A 30 -7.42 -17.58 16.24
N TYR A 31 -7.34 -16.28 15.87
CA TYR A 31 -7.91 -15.77 14.64
C TYR A 31 -6.78 -15.52 13.65
N ILE A 32 -6.87 -16.14 12.48
CA ILE A 32 -5.85 -16.01 11.44
C ILE A 32 -6.46 -15.27 10.25
N VAL A 33 -5.77 -14.24 9.78
CA VAL A 33 -6.13 -13.50 8.57
C VAL A 33 -4.99 -13.59 7.57
N LYS A 34 -5.29 -14.12 6.38
CA LYS A 34 -4.35 -14.15 5.26
C LYS A 34 -4.58 -12.95 4.35
N VAL A 35 -3.55 -12.15 4.17
CA VAL A 35 -3.58 -10.94 3.36
C VAL A 35 -2.87 -11.19 2.03
N TYR A 36 -3.61 -11.11 0.94
CA TYR A 36 -3.13 -11.28 -0.43
C TYR A 36 -3.05 -9.93 -1.14
N VAL A 37 -2.30 -9.85 -2.23
CA VAL A 37 -2.33 -8.71 -3.16
C VAL A 37 -3.31 -9.04 -4.29
N LYS A 38 -4.35 -8.21 -4.46
CA LYS A 38 -5.32 -8.32 -5.57
C LYS A 38 -4.74 -7.73 -6.86
N ASP A 39 -4.26 -6.51 -6.78
CA ASP A 39 -3.79 -5.74 -7.92
C ASP A 39 -2.29 -5.97 -8.15
N LYS A 40 -1.92 -7.21 -8.54
CA LYS A 40 -0.54 -7.61 -8.81
C LYS A 40 0.02 -6.95 -10.06
N ASN A 41 -0.83 -6.67 -11.02
CA ASN A 41 -0.54 -5.93 -12.25
C ASN A 41 -1.53 -4.77 -12.37
N TYR A 42 -1.17 -3.76 -13.14
CA TYR A 42 -2.12 -2.73 -13.56
C TYR A 42 -3.21 -3.33 -14.45
N SER A 43 -4.44 -2.87 -14.32
CA SER A 43 -5.59 -3.44 -15.01
C SER A 43 -5.52 -3.34 -16.55
N ASN A 44 -4.73 -2.42 -17.06
CA ASN A 44 -4.51 -2.20 -18.51
C ASN A 44 -3.10 -2.59 -18.98
N ILE A 45 -2.35 -3.38 -18.20
CA ILE A 45 -0.95 -3.74 -18.52
C ILE A 45 -0.81 -4.41 -19.89
N ASP A 46 -1.80 -5.21 -20.29
CA ASP A 46 -1.79 -5.91 -21.58
C ASP A 46 -1.85 -4.97 -22.80
N ASN A 47 -2.23 -3.69 -22.57
CA ASN A 47 -2.28 -2.65 -23.61
C ASN A 47 -1.03 -1.76 -23.60
N VAL A 48 -0.08 -1.97 -22.69
CA VAL A 48 1.13 -1.16 -22.55
C VAL A 48 2.34 -1.94 -23.06
N LEU A 49 2.73 -1.66 -24.31
CA LEU A 49 3.78 -2.41 -25.00
C LEU A 49 5.17 -2.27 -24.37
N GLN A 50 5.41 -1.19 -23.63
CA GLN A 50 6.69 -0.85 -23.05
C GLN A 50 6.99 -1.60 -21.73
N LEU A 51 5.96 -2.19 -21.10
CA LEU A 51 6.07 -2.88 -19.83
C LEU A 51 5.69 -4.35 -19.96
N LYS A 52 6.31 -5.17 -19.12
CA LYS A 52 5.98 -6.60 -19.05
C LYS A 52 5.06 -6.85 -17.86
N LYS A 53 4.03 -7.65 -18.08
CA LYS A 53 3.19 -8.20 -17.03
C LYS A 53 4.05 -9.03 -16.06
N ARG A 54 3.88 -8.81 -14.77
CA ARG A 54 4.50 -9.64 -13.72
C ARG A 54 3.77 -10.96 -13.61
N GLU A 55 4.51 -12.01 -13.25
CA GLU A 55 3.92 -13.33 -12.97
C GLU A 55 2.98 -13.27 -11.76
N GLU A 56 1.88 -14.00 -11.82
CA GLU A 56 0.84 -13.95 -10.79
C GLU A 56 1.18 -14.70 -9.51
N ASN A 57 2.18 -15.58 -9.57
CA ASN A 57 2.62 -16.44 -8.47
C ASN A 57 3.85 -15.92 -7.70
N LEU A 58 4.25 -14.66 -7.96
CA LEU A 58 5.35 -14.05 -7.23
C LEU A 58 5.04 -13.95 -5.72
N PRO A 59 6.07 -14.02 -4.86
CA PRO A 59 5.93 -13.82 -3.43
C PRO A 59 5.26 -12.49 -3.06
N TYR A 60 4.57 -12.46 -1.91
CA TYR A 60 3.95 -11.25 -1.38
C TYR A 60 4.94 -10.09 -1.25
N SER A 61 6.17 -10.39 -0.82
CA SER A 61 7.24 -9.42 -0.63
C SER A 61 7.73 -8.73 -1.92
N GLU A 62 7.40 -9.28 -3.10
CA GLU A 62 7.69 -8.62 -4.39
C GLU A 62 6.76 -7.42 -4.68
N TYR A 63 5.66 -7.33 -3.96
CA TYR A 63 4.67 -6.26 -4.11
C TYR A 63 4.65 -5.32 -2.89
N ILE A 64 4.84 -5.87 -1.70
CA ILE A 64 4.66 -5.16 -0.43
C ILE A 64 5.97 -5.22 0.36
N GLY A 65 6.62 -4.07 0.48
CA GLY A 65 7.86 -3.92 1.26
C GLY A 65 7.63 -3.61 2.74
N THR A 66 6.50 -2.97 3.06
CA THR A 66 6.09 -2.68 4.43
C THR A 66 4.62 -2.95 4.62
N ILE A 67 4.22 -3.41 5.79
CA ILE A 67 2.82 -3.61 6.16
C ILE A 67 2.50 -2.90 7.49
N TYR A 68 1.35 -2.26 7.54
CA TYR A 68 0.76 -1.78 8.78
C TYR A 68 -0.68 -2.26 8.87
N TYR A 69 -1.06 -2.83 10.00
CA TYR A 69 -2.45 -3.15 10.25
C TYR A 69 -2.94 -2.61 11.58
N GLN A 70 -4.24 -2.36 11.64
CA GLN A 70 -4.95 -1.91 12.82
C GLN A 70 -6.28 -2.65 12.92
N LEU A 71 -6.53 -3.27 14.07
CA LEU A 71 -7.78 -3.92 14.42
C LEU A 71 -8.54 -3.04 15.42
N ASN A 72 -9.73 -2.59 15.04
CA ASN A 72 -10.58 -1.74 15.86
C ASN A 72 -11.85 -2.49 16.29
N ASP A 73 -12.19 -2.43 17.55
CA ASP A 73 -13.49 -2.86 18.06
C ASP A 73 -14.59 -1.94 17.49
N ILE A 74 -15.56 -2.51 16.79
CA ILE A 74 -16.61 -1.72 16.10
C ILE A 74 -17.52 -1.00 17.09
N LYS A 75 -17.78 -1.58 18.27
CA LYS A 75 -18.69 -1.00 19.26
C LYS A 75 -18.08 0.21 19.98
N THR A 76 -16.78 0.13 20.27
CA THR A 76 -16.09 1.13 21.08
C THR A 76 -15.21 2.07 20.27
N GLY A 77 -14.89 1.72 19.03
CA GLY A 77 -13.92 2.41 18.17
C GLY A 77 -12.47 2.30 18.64
N ARG A 78 -12.20 1.49 19.67
CA ARG A 78 -10.84 1.38 20.24
C ARG A 78 -9.97 0.45 19.42
N VAL A 79 -8.72 0.82 19.27
CA VAL A 79 -7.66 -0.04 18.73
C VAL A 79 -7.40 -1.16 19.74
N VAL A 80 -7.55 -2.41 19.32
CA VAL A 80 -7.28 -3.60 20.14
C VAL A 80 -6.00 -4.31 19.73
N ALA A 81 -5.57 -4.14 18.48
CA ALA A 81 -4.27 -4.61 18.01
C ALA A 81 -3.78 -3.71 16.86
N GLU A 82 -2.48 -3.46 16.82
CA GLU A 82 -1.83 -2.80 15.69
C GLU A 82 -0.38 -3.28 15.55
N LYS A 83 0.13 -3.29 14.32
CA LYS A 83 1.53 -3.61 14.05
C LYS A 83 2.00 -2.91 12.77
N PHE A 84 3.23 -2.40 12.79
CA PHE A 84 3.99 -1.99 11.62
C PHE A 84 5.20 -2.91 11.46
N GLU A 85 5.46 -3.37 10.25
CA GLU A 85 6.53 -4.33 9.99
C GLU A 85 7.11 -4.12 8.58
N GLU A 86 8.42 -4.25 8.46
CA GLU A 86 9.09 -4.40 7.17
C GLU A 86 9.02 -5.85 6.71
N MET A 87 8.71 -6.07 5.44
CA MET A 87 8.58 -7.41 4.90
C MET A 87 9.94 -8.05 4.68
N MET A 88 10.15 -9.20 5.29
CA MET A 88 11.26 -10.06 4.94
C MET A 88 10.95 -10.81 3.64
N ILE A 89 11.98 -11.00 2.80
CA ILE A 89 11.88 -11.82 1.59
C ILE A 89 11.53 -13.25 2.00
N ASN A 90 10.41 -13.75 1.50
CA ASN A 90 9.97 -15.14 1.66
C ASN A 90 9.28 -15.60 0.36
N ASN A 91 8.93 -16.89 0.29
CA ASN A 91 8.27 -17.46 -0.89
C ASN A 91 6.74 -17.54 -0.77
N GLU A 92 6.17 -16.97 0.30
CA GLU A 92 4.72 -17.01 0.53
C GLU A 92 4.00 -15.97 -0.34
N GLN A 93 2.84 -16.35 -0.88
CA GLN A 93 2.00 -15.46 -1.70
C GLN A 93 1.05 -14.58 -0.88
N PHE A 94 1.10 -14.68 0.44
CA PHE A 94 0.27 -13.94 1.38
C PHE A 94 1.06 -13.62 2.65
N TYR A 95 0.60 -12.62 3.36
CA TYR A 95 1.05 -12.31 4.71
C TYR A 95 0.02 -12.84 5.73
N THR A 96 0.49 -13.44 6.83
CA THR A 96 -0.38 -13.97 7.89
C THR A 96 -0.41 -13.04 9.08
N ILE A 97 -1.59 -12.59 9.46
CA ILE A 97 -1.85 -11.90 10.72
C ILE A 97 -2.50 -12.90 11.69
N SER A 98 -1.91 -13.07 12.86
CA SER A 98 -2.47 -13.88 13.93
C SER A 98 -2.89 -12.98 15.09
N PHE A 99 -4.10 -13.18 15.58
CA PHE A 99 -4.63 -12.50 16.75
C PHE A 99 -4.86 -13.52 17.87
N ASP A 100 -4.02 -13.43 18.89
CA ASP A 100 -4.12 -14.23 20.10
C ASP A 100 -4.73 -13.37 21.21
N ASN A 101 -5.55 -13.94 22.06
CA ASN A 101 -6.15 -13.27 23.23
C ASN A 101 -7.07 -12.07 22.88
N ILE A 102 -7.68 -12.08 21.71
CA ILE A 102 -8.73 -11.12 21.35
C ILE A 102 -10.08 -11.71 21.74
N SER A 103 -10.91 -10.94 22.43
CA SER A 103 -12.26 -11.34 22.82
C SER A 103 -13.14 -11.59 21.61
N GLN A 104 -14.18 -12.41 21.78
CA GLN A 104 -15.23 -12.55 20.77
C GLN A 104 -15.93 -11.20 20.54
N GLY A 105 -16.25 -10.90 19.28
CA GLY A 105 -16.88 -9.65 18.91
C GLY A 105 -16.69 -9.28 17.44
N ASP A 106 -17.19 -8.10 17.09
CA ASP A 106 -17.09 -7.56 15.74
C ASP A 106 -16.01 -6.48 15.70
N TYR A 107 -15.10 -6.64 14.74
CA TYR A 107 -13.92 -5.80 14.57
C TYR A 107 -13.81 -5.31 13.14
N ASN A 108 -13.20 -4.14 12.96
CA ASN A 108 -12.77 -3.67 11.67
C ASN A 108 -11.25 -3.83 11.56
N LEU A 109 -10.80 -4.61 10.61
CA LEU A 109 -9.38 -4.76 10.29
C LEU A 109 -9.05 -3.93 9.06
N THR A 110 -8.16 -2.95 9.24
CA THR A 110 -7.57 -2.17 8.14
C THR A 110 -6.11 -2.58 7.97
N VAL A 111 -5.72 -2.82 6.73
CA VAL A 111 -4.35 -3.18 6.36
C VAL A 111 -3.85 -2.24 5.27
N TRP A 112 -2.65 -1.69 5.48
CA TRP A 112 -1.93 -0.82 4.56
C TRP A 112 -0.64 -1.48 4.12
N GLY A 113 -0.34 -1.44 2.84
CA GLY A 113 0.93 -1.89 2.26
C GLY A 113 1.74 -0.73 1.69
N ASN A 114 3.05 -0.80 1.82
CA ASN A 114 4.02 0.17 1.31
C ASN A 114 3.91 1.59 1.91
N ILE A 115 3.51 1.72 3.17
CA ILE A 115 3.59 2.99 3.89
C ILE A 115 4.93 3.14 4.60
N SER A 116 5.42 4.36 4.72
CA SER A 116 6.71 4.67 5.38
C SER A 116 6.63 4.64 6.92
N SER A 117 5.45 4.84 7.48
CA SER A 117 5.22 4.85 8.93
C SER A 117 3.73 4.75 9.25
N LYS A 118 3.39 4.50 10.52
CA LYS A 118 1.99 4.49 11.00
C LYS A 118 1.27 5.82 10.75
N THR A 119 1.98 6.94 10.81
CA THR A 119 1.42 8.29 10.62
C THR A 119 1.22 8.64 9.14
N ALA A 120 1.75 7.82 8.23
CA ALA A 120 1.61 8.01 6.78
C ALA A 120 0.41 7.26 6.18
N THR A 121 -0.48 6.69 7.01
CA THR A 121 -1.70 6.03 6.53
C THR A 121 -2.56 6.97 5.70
N GLY A 122 -2.93 6.50 4.50
CA GLY A 122 -3.76 7.29 3.59
C GLY A 122 -3.07 8.43 2.86
N THR A 123 -1.80 8.71 3.13
CA THR A 123 -1.04 9.74 2.41
C THR A 123 -0.59 9.21 1.05
N LEU A 124 -1.01 9.85 -0.03
CA LEU A 124 -0.65 9.45 -1.39
C LEU A 124 0.62 10.16 -1.90
N HIS A 125 0.83 11.38 -1.46
CA HIS A 125 1.97 12.21 -1.82
C HIS A 125 2.48 12.97 -0.59
N ASN A 126 3.78 13.20 -0.48
CA ASN A 126 4.37 13.93 0.63
C ASN A 126 5.02 15.24 0.13
N SER A 127 4.45 16.38 0.52
CA SER A 127 4.97 17.71 0.16
C SER A 127 5.22 17.89 -1.34
N GLY A 128 4.32 17.36 -2.19
CA GLY A 128 4.43 17.43 -3.64
C GLY A 128 5.42 16.44 -4.27
N ASN A 129 5.96 15.51 -3.48
CA ASN A 129 6.83 14.46 -3.99
C ASN A 129 6.06 13.16 -4.21
N GLU A 130 6.47 12.41 -5.21
CA GLU A 130 6.04 11.03 -5.42
C GLU A 130 6.43 10.16 -4.22
N LEU A 131 5.51 9.30 -3.79
CA LEU A 131 5.75 8.22 -2.84
C LEU A 131 5.62 6.87 -3.55
N THR A 132 6.02 5.81 -2.84
CA THR A 132 5.86 4.44 -3.31
C THR A 132 4.41 4.10 -3.63
N ASP A 133 4.21 3.05 -4.40
CA ASP A 133 2.89 2.50 -4.69
C ASP A 133 2.20 2.03 -3.40
N LEU A 134 1.00 2.52 -3.14
CA LEU A 134 0.24 2.30 -1.90
C LEU A 134 -0.86 1.27 -2.11
N TYR A 135 -0.99 0.36 -1.15
CA TYR A 135 -2.07 -0.64 -1.11
C TYR A 135 -2.87 -0.53 0.18
N VAL A 136 -4.18 -0.83 0.09
CA VAL A 136 -5.07 -0.79 1.26
C VAL A 136 -6.21 -1.78 1.13
N VAL A 137 -6.70 -2.25 2.28
CA VAL A 137 -7.98 -2.96 2.42
C VAL A 137 -8.54 -2.72 3.82
N SER A 138 -9.86 -2.61 3.93
CA SER A 138 -10.57 -2.59 5.20
C SER A 138 -11.75 -3.55 5.14
N LYS A 139 -11.89 -4.40 6.19
CA LYS A 139 -12.95 -5.41 6.26
C LYS A 139 -13.45 -5.57 7.70
N ASN A 140 -14.76 -5.71 7.86
CA ASN A 140 -15.34 -6.10 9.12
C ASN A 140 -15.19 -7.62 9.30
N LEU A 141 -14.76 -8.04 10.49
CA LEU A 141 -14.51 -9.41 10.88
C LEU A 141 -15.32 -9.71 12.14
N SER A 142 -15.93 -10.92 12.21
CA SER A 142 -16.63 -11.40 13.42
C SER A 142 -15.81 -12.52 14.03
N PHE A 143 -15.29 -12.27 15.22
CA PHE A 143 -14.51 -13.24 15.98
C PHE A 143 -15.46 -14.03 16.89
N THR A 144 -15.56 -15.33 16.64
CA THR A 144 -16.40 -16.28 17.38
C THR A 144 -15.54 -17.21 18.24
N SER A 145 -16.14 -18.11 19.02
CA SER A 145 -15.41 -19.11 19.76
C SER A 145 -14.71 -20.12 18.84
N GLY A 146 -13.48 -20.47 19.15
CA GLY A 146 -12.67 -21.42 18.40
C GLY A 146 -11.75 -20.80 17.36
N TYR A 147 -11.23 -21.65 16.47
CA TYR A 147 -10.36 -21.23 15.36
C TYR A 147 -11.20 -20.64 14.24
N SER A 148 -10.82 -19.47 13.75
CA SER A 148 -11.40 -18.90 12.55
C SER A 148 -10.30 -18.35 11.62
N SER A 149 -10.57 -18.37 10.32
CA SER A 149 -9.67 -17.82 9.32
C SER A 149 -10.42 -16.98 8.29
N ASP A 150 -9.84 -15.85 7.95
CA ASP A 150 -10.35 -14.92 6.95
C ASP A 150 -9.29 -14.61 5.88
N GLN A 151 -9.75 -14.06 4.75
CA GLN A 151 -8.89 -13.59 3.68
C GLN A 151 -9.20 -12.14 3.35
N LEU A 152 -8.13 -11.35 3.17
CA LEU A 152 -8.18 -9.97 2.72
C LEU A 152 -7.38 -9.83 1.43
N MET A 153 -7.85 -8.91 0.57
CA MET A 153 -7.24 -8.65 -0.72
C MET A 153 -6.83 -7.18 -0.77
N LEU A 154 -5.53 -6.90 -0.68
CA LEU A 154 -5.00 -5.54 -0.82
C LEU A 154 -5.23 -5.00 -2.22
N GLU A 155 -5.81 -3.84 -2.32
CA GLU A 155 -6.05 -3.11 -3.56
C GLU A 155 -5.08 -1.94 -3.69
N ARG A 156 -4.54 -1.75 -4.90
CA ARG A 156 -3.66 -0.62 -5.21
C ARG A 156 -4.44 0.69 -5.15
N ALA A 157 -3.92 1.68 -4.44
CA ALA A 157 -4.55 2.99 -4.31
C ALA A 157 -4.12 4.00 -5.38
N LYS A 158 -3.03 3.76 -6.09
CA LYS A 158 -2.43 4.67 -7.07
C LYS A 158 -2.54 4.11 -8.49
N GLY A 159 -2.29 4.95 -9.47
CA GLY A 159 -1.99 4.57 -10.85
C GLY A 159 -0.53 4.86 -11.16
N ASP A 160 -0.16 4.74 -12.41
CA ASP A 160 1.18 5.03 -12.90
C ASP A 160 1.15 5.92 -14.15
N LEU A 161 2.06 6.88 -14.22
CA LEU A 161 2.35 7.65 -15.41
C LEU A 161 3.63 7.09 -16.03
N LEU A 162 3.54 6.65 -17.27
CA LEU A 162 4.68 6.20 -18.06
C LEU A 162 5.00 7.23 -19.13
N LEU A 163 6.13 7.92 -18.95
CA LEU A 163 6.65 8.85 -19.94
C LEU A 163 7.65 8.11 -20.84
N VAL A 164 7.36 8.03 -22.13
CA VAL A 164 8.21 7.40 -23.14
C VAL A 164 8.93 8.51 -23.93
N CYS A 165 10.24 8.57 -23.79
CA CYS A 165 11.06 9.60 -24.44
C CYS A 165 11.88 9.02 -25.58
N SER A 166 11.83 9.65 -26.76
CA SER A 166 12.56 9.21 -27.94
C SER A 166 13.30 10.33 -28.66
N ASN A 167 14.41 9.98 -29.30
CA ASN A 167 15.20 10.83 -30.18
C ASN A 167 15.80 12.10 -29.58
N PHE A 168 15.80 12.26 -28.26
CA PHE A 168 16.37 13.43 -27.59
C PHE A 168 17.86 13.58 -27.91
N PRO A 169 18.35 14.82 -28.13
CA PRO A 169 19.78 15.10 -28.35
C PRO A 169 20.56 14.78 -27.05
N PRO A 170 21.81 14.33 -27.15
CA PRO A 170 22.63 13.95 -25.98
C PRO A 170 22.84 15.10 -24.98
N GLY A 171 22.69 16.36 -25.39
CA GLY A 171 22.79 17.50 -24.50
C GLY A 171 21.58 17.72 -23.59
N ILE A 172 20.45 17.08 -23.85
CA ILE A 172 19.25 17.14 -23.02
C ILE A 172 19.29 15.93 -22.10
N THR A 173 19.61 16.14 -20.81
CA THR A 173 19.91 15.09 -19.84
C THR A 173 18.91 15.02 -18.71
N ARG A 174 18.12 16.07 -18.49
CA ARG A 174 17.22 16.24 -17.35
C ARG A 174 15.80 16.49 -17.80
N VAL A 175 14.85 15.90 -17.09
CA VAL A 175 13.42 16.17 -17.20
C VAL A 175 12.83 16.55 -15.85
N GLU A 176 11.95 17.54 -15.85
CA GLU A 176 11.05 17.85 -14.74
C GLU A 176 9.61 17.60 -15.20
N GLU A 177 8.91 16.77 -14.45
CA GLU A 177 7.51 16.45 -14.61
C GLU A 177 6.73 17.14 -13.50
N LYS A 178 5.80 18.02 -13.86
CA LYS A 178 4.90 18.68 -12.91
C LYS A 178 3.47 18.28 -13.23
N ILE A 179 2.87 17.49 -12.34
CA ILE A 179 1.50 16.96 -12.49
C ILE A 179 0.61 17.59 -11.43
N SER A 180 -0.43 18.31 -11.84
CA SER A 180 -1.39 18.98 -10.96
C SER A 180 -2.75 18.29 -10.97
N SER A 181 -3.62 18.66 -10.04
CA SER A 181 -4.98 18.15 -9.90
C SER A 181 -5.05 16.65 -9.61
N LEU A 182 -4.18 16.18 -8.72
CA LEU A 182 -4.19 14.83 -8.17
C LEU A 182 -4.77 14.85 -6.77
N TYR A 183 -5.42 13.75 -6.34
CA TYR A 183 -5.75 13.58 -4.94
C TYR A 183 -4.47 13.46 -4.08
N ASP A 184 -4.50 13.91 -2.82
CA ASP A 184 -3.37 13.82 -1.91
C ASP A 184 -3.54 12.77 -0.82
N SER A 185 -4.77 12.32 -0.59
CA SER A 185 -5.12 11.35 0.44
C SER A 185 -6.20 10.36 0.02
N VAL A 186 -6.23 9.22 0.70
CA VAL A 186 -7.21 8.15 0.50
C VAL A 186 -7.58 7.52 1.84
N ASP A 187 -8.85 7.19 2.04
CA ASP A 187 -9.30 6.44 3.21
C ASP A 187 -9.17 4.91 3.01
N PRO A 188 -9.37 4.08 4.05
CA PRO A 188 -9.31 2.62 3.94
C PRO A 188 -10.32 1.98 2.97
N TYR A 189 -11.30 2.73 2.53
CA TYR A 189 -12.35 2.31 1.58
C TYR A 189 -12.15 2.86 0.18
N LEU A 190 -10.92 3.32 -0.12
CA LEU A 190 -10.54 3.91 -1.41
C LEU A 190 -11.36 5.16 -1.80
N LYS A 191 -11.80 5.93 -0.81
CA LYS A 191 -12.37 7.26 -1.04
C LYS A 191 -11.25 8.29 -0.99
N TYR A 192 -11.11 9.02 -2.06
CA TYR A 192 -10.04 9.99 -2.24
C TYR A 192 -10.47 11.38 -1.80
N ALA A 193 -9.51 12.17 -1.28
CA ALA A 193 -9.72 13.55 -0.85
C ALA A 193 -8.49 14.42 -1.12
N GLY A 194 -8.70 15.75 -0.95
CA GLY A 194 -7.67 16.74 -1.14
C GLY A 194 -7.36 17.05 -2.61
N ASN A 195 -6.34 17.86 -2.84
CA ASN A 195 -5.84 18.22 -4.16
C ASN A 195 -4.38 18.65 -4.03
N THR A 196 -3.51 18.07 -4.84
CA THR A 196 -2.08 18.32 -4.81
C THR A 196 -1.47 18.44 -6.20
N THR A 197 -0.25 18.93 -6.23
CA THR A 197 0.64 18.92 -7.40
C THR A 197 1.89 18.14 -7.03
N VAL A 198 2.29 17.20 -7.88
CA VAL A 198 3.52 16.43 -7.73
C VAL A 198 4.56 16.94 -8.72
N ILE A 199 5.79 17.10 -8.25
CA ILE A 199 6.94 17.45 -9.08
C ILE A 199 7.96 16.34 -8.97
N LYS A 200 8.32 15.75 -10.10
CA LYS A 200 9.38 14.75 -10.22
C LYS A 200 10.46 15.27 -11.13
N THR A 201 11.70 15.11 -10.70
CA THR A 201 12.87 15.49 -11.49
C THR A 201 13.77 14.28 -11.64
N GLY A 202 14.25 14.04 -12.84
CA GLY A 202 15.11 12.90 -13.13
C GLY A 202 15.95 13.10 -14.39
N SER A 203 16.73 12.09 -14.71
CA SER A 203 17.47 12.04 -15.96
C SER A 203 16.55 11.62 -17.10
N VAL A 204 16.74 12.19 -18.29
CA VAL A 204 16.03 11.75 -19.50
C VAL A 204 16.45 10.30 -19.81
N LYS A 205 15.47 9.40 -19.77
CA LYS A 205 15.60 7.99 -20.12
C LYS A 205 14.52 7.65 -21.15
N SER A 206 14.67 6.52 -21.81
CA SER A 206 13.63 6.03 -22.74
C SER A 206 12.28 5.78 -22.05
N LEU A 207 12.31 5.39 -20.79
CA LEU A 207 11.13 5.16 -19.95
C LEU A 207 11.33 5.83 -18.58
N ILE A 208 10.32 6.58 -18.14
CA ILE A 208 10.29 7.22 -16.83
C ILE A 208 8.91 6.93 -16.23
N GLU A 209 8.89 6.31 -15.05
CA GLU A 209 7.68 5.90 -14.36
C GLU A 209 7.43 6.79 -13.16
N ALA A 210 6.17 7.14 -12.90
CA ALA A 210 5.76 7.91 -11.72
C ALA A 210 4.47 7.35 -11.13
N SER A 211 4.57 6.83 -9.90
CA SER A 211 3.39 6.34 -9.16
C SER A 211 2.58 7.51 -8.61
N LEU A 212 1.38 7.73 -9.13
CA LEU A 212 0.57 8.92 -8.90
C LEU A 212 -0.84 8.57 -8.42
N ALA A 213 -1.40 9.44 -7.59
CA ALA A 213 -2.81 9.37 -7.20
C ALA A 213 -3.72 9.56 -8.42
N PRO A 214 -4.99 9.11 -8.35
CA PRO A 214 -5.99 9.45 -9.35
C PRO A 214 -6.19 10.96 -9.48
N SER A 215 -6.65 11.40 -10.65
CA SER A 215 -7.09 12.77 -10.91
C SER A 215 -8.28 13.13 -10.03
N VAL A 216 -8.35 14.37 -9.57
CA VAL A 216 -9.52 14.86 -8.82
C VAL A 216 -10.79 14.74 -9.65
N THR A 217 -11.92 14.45 -8.99
CA THR A 217 -13.22 14.32 -9.66
C THR A 217 -13.57 15.60 -10.41
N ASN A 218 -14.05 15.47 -11.64
CA ASN A 218 -14.44 16.55 -12.56
C ASN A 218 -13.29 17.37 -13.15
N GLY A 219 -12.03 16.97 -12.93
CA GLY A 219 -10.88 17.62 -13.51
C GLY A 219 -9.93 16.64 -14.20
N ASN A 220 -9.35 17.04 -15.32
CA ASN A 220 -8.20 16.36 -15.88
C ASN A 220 -6.98 16.84 -15.12
N SER A 221 -6.07 15.92 -14.80
CA SER A 221 -4.74 16.34 -14.37
C SER A 221 -4.03 17.03 -15.50
N LYS A 222 -3.07 17.88 -15.17
CA LYS A 222 -2.30 18.63 -16.13
C LYS A 222 -0.83 18.30 -15.94
N LEU A 223 -0.23 17.73 -16.96
CA LEU A 223 1.20 17.44 -17.02
C LEU A 223 1.93 18.57 -17.75
N ASN A 224 2.92 19.15 -17.10
CA ASN A 224 3.88 20.06 -17.70
C ASN A 224 5.24 19.38 -17.71
N LEU A 225 5.94 19.42 -18.83
CA LEU A 225 7.26 18.82 -18.98
C LEU A 225 8.28 19.90 -19.33
N ARG A 226 9.43 19.84 -18.66
CA ARG A 226 10.58 20.69 -18.95
C ARG A 226 11.80 19.80 -19.11
N PHE A 227 12.40 19.85 -20.28
CA PHE A 227 13.63 19.14 -20.60
C PHE A 227 14.80 20.15 -20.65
N SER A 228 15.90 19.84 -19.99
CA SER A 228 17.05 20.73 -19.83
C SER A 228 18.36 19.95 -19.90
N SER A 229 19.47 20.74 -20.02
CA SER A 229 20.83 20.22 -19.90
C SER A 229 21.36 20.38 -18.48
N ASP A 230 22.17 19.42 -18.00
CA ASP A 230 22.91 19.55 -16.74
C ASP A 230 24.13 20.49 -16.85
N THR A 231 24.58 20.76 -18.06
CA THR A 231 25.59 21.79 -18.28
C THR A 231 24.94 23.15 -18.22
N VAL A 232 25.64 24.15 -17.66
CA VAL A 232 25.15 25.53 -17.47
C VAL A 232 24.67 26.12 -18.80
N SER A 233 23.46 25.73 -19.20
CA SER A 233 22.76 26.29 -20.35
C SER A 233 21.89 27.46 -19.88
N LYS A 234 21.68 28.42 -20.77
CA LYS A 234 20.74 29.51 -20.47
C LYS A 234 19.33 28.90 -20.37
N PRO A 235 18.46 29.38 -19.45
CA PRO A 235 17.07 28.94 -19.39
C PRO A 235 16.29 29.02 -20.70
N SER A 236 16.79 29.79 -21.68
CA SER A 236 16.23 29.89 -23.01
C SER A 236 16.41 28.65 -23.89
N ASP A 237 17.25 27.71 -23.47
CA ASP A 237 17.58 26.51 -24.24
C ASP A 237 16.74 25.29 -23.78
N ASP A 238 15.89 25.47 -22.76
CA ASP A 238 15.02 24.44 -22.26
C ASP A 238 13.88 24.14 -23.25
N LEU A 239 13.60 22.88 -23.46
CA LEU A 239 12.43 22.44 -24.21
C LEU A 239 11.25 22.29 -23.24
N ILE A 240 10.22 23.09 -23.43
CA ILE A 240 9.05 23.11 -22.56
C ILE A 240 7.83 22.61 -23.33
N ILE A 241 7.14 21.63 -22.79
CA ILE A 241 5.80 21.20 -23.21
C ILE A 241 4.81 21.80 -22.23
N PRO A 242 4.01 22.79 -22.66
CA PRO A 242 2.94 23.31 -21.83
C PRO A 242 1.82 22.29 -21.74
N GLU A 243 1.25 22.19 -20.60
CA GLU A 243 -0.03 21.64 -20.20
C GLU A 243 -0.67 20.54 -21.11
N ILE A 244 -0.25 19.29 -20.89
CA ILE A 244 -0.91 18.11 -21.47
C ILE A 244 -2.06 17.69 -20.54
N PRO A 245 -3.32 17.72 -20.97
CA PRO A 245 -4.42 17.19 -20.19
C PRO A 245 -4.35 15.66 -20.17
N LEU A 246 -4.46 15.06 -18.98
CA LEU A 246 -4.48 13.61 -18.83
C LEU A 246 -5.38 13.20 -17.66
N ILE A 247 -5.80 11.94 -17.65
CA ILE A 247 -6.60 11.36 -16.57
C ILE A 247 -5.78 10.24 -15.94
N MET A 248 -5.48 10.41 -14.66
CA MET A 248 -4.90 9.36 -13.84
C MET A 248 -6.01 8.55 -13.19
N ASN A 249 -5.98 7.25 -13.37
CA ASN A 249 -6.91 6.33 -12.73
C ASN A 249 -6.19 5.39 -11.78
N ARG A 250 -6.87 4.98 -10.72
CA ARG A 250 -6.41 3.93 -9.83
C ARG A 250 -6.14 2.64 -10.60
N ASN A 251 -5.02 1.98 -10.29
CA ASN A 251 -4.62 0.69 -10.86
C ASN A 251 -4.58 0.66 -12.40
N GLN A 252 -4.24 1.81 -13.02
CA GLN A 252 -4.04 1.92 -14.47
C GLN A 252 -2.75 2.67 -14.77
N ILE A 253 -2.18 2.38 -15.93
CA ILE A 253 -1.04 3.10 -16.49
C ILE A 253 -1.57 4.10 -17.51
N THR A 254 -1.16 5.35 -17.36
CA THR A 254 -1.34 6.42 -18.36
C THR A 254 -0.03 6.57 -19.10
N VAL A 255 -0.02 6.43 -20.41
CA VAL A 255 1.17 6.54 -21.25
C VAL A 255 1.19 7.91 -21.94
N VAL A 256 2.32 8.60 -21.87
CA VAL A 256 2.60 9.82 -22.64
C VAL A 256 3.88 9.61 -23.42
N GLU A 257 3.80 9.68 -24.75
CA GLU A 257 4.96 9.55 -25.62
C GLU A 257 5.43 10.93 -26.07
N VAL A 258 6.72 11.21 -25.88
CA VAL A 258 7.37 12.45 -26.28
C VAL A 258 8.52 12.13 -27.22
N ASN A 259 8.41 12.61 -28.44
CA ASN A 259 9.44 12.45 -29.46
C ASN A 259 10.08 13.81 -29.81
N TYR A 260 11.40 13.85 -29.75
CA TYR A 260 12.12 15.01 -30.27
C TYR A 260 12.29 14.89 -31.78
N ASN A 261 11.68 15.83 -32.53
CA ASN A 261 11.82 15.89 -33.95
C ASN A 261 13.12 16.63 -34.35
N LYS A 262 14.11 15.88 -34.83
CA LYS A 262 15.43 16.42 -35.19
C LYS A 262 15.41 17.41 -36.36
N ILE A 263 14.37 17.36 -37.19
CA ILE A 263 14.24 18.24 -38.37
C ILE A 263 13.71 19.60 -37.97
N THR A 264 12.69 19.65 -37.14
CA THR A 264 12.04 20.88 -36.69
C THR A 264 12.66 21.46 -35.42
N GLY A 265 13.42 20.66 -34.66
CA GLY A 265 13.90 21.01 -33.33
C GLY A 265 12.80 21.10 -32.28
N GLY A 266 11.61 20.57 -32.56
CA GLY A 266 10.43 20.60 -31.70
C GLY A 266 10.12 19.27 -31.05
N LEU A 267 9.10 19.27 -30.15
CA LEU A 267 8.59 18.08 -29.48
C LEU A 267 7.23 17.68 -30.06
N GLU A 268 7.04 16.40 -30.27
CA GLU A 268 5.78 15.76 -30.69
C GLU A 268 5.28 14.91 -29.56
N ILE A 269 3.95 14.92 -29.31
CA ILE A 269 3.30 14.24 -28.19
C ILE A 269 2.18 13.36 -28.75
N TRP A 270 2.10 12.12 -28.24
CA TRP A 270 1.04 11.15 -28.57
C TRP A 270 0.43 10.54 -27.31
#